data_3fad16841a9dc366781aa3f78d5e292c
#
_entry.id   3fad16841a9dc366781aa3f78d5e292c
#
_cell.length_a   1.000
_cell.length_b   1.000
_cell.length_c   1.000
_cell.angle_alpha   90.00
_cell.angle_beta   90.00
_cell.angle_gamma   90.00
#
_symmetry.space_group_name_H-M   'P 1'
#
loop_
_entity.id
_entity.type
_entity.pdbx_description
1 polymer ?
#
loop_
_entity_poly.entity_id
_entity_poly.type
_entity_poly.pdbx_seq_one_letter_code
_entity_poly.pdbx_strand_id
1 'polypeptide(L)'
;MLAWGTVAERGWFPPDGHRCADTVPSVSSPEVSAATTVLVFSHRPEVREAITMAIGRRPAPDLPRVRFVEVGGVADVLAAMDAGGVDLAILDGEAQPTGGMGLSRQLKDEITDCPPIIVAVRRRDDRWLATWSQADAVLVHPLDPLTAAETVADVLRRTRGGLPARG
;
A
#
# COMPACT_ATOMS: atom_id res chain seq x y z
N MET A 1 55.05 -18.24 53.69
CA MET A 1 55.93 -19.35 53.32
C MET A 1 55.53 -19.85 51.95
N LEU A 2 56.46 -19.62 51.02
CA LEU A 2 56.73 -20.37 49.78
C LEU A 2 55.60 -20.33 48.71
N ALA A 3 55.71 -19.51 47.69
CA ALA A 3 56.71 -19.41 46.62
C ALA A 3 56.53 -20.46 45.50
N TRP A 4 56.57 -19.89 44.29
CA TRP A 4 56.97 -20.50 43.02
C TRP A 4 55.82 -21.10 42.19
N GLY A 5 55.73 -20.84 40.91
CA GLY A 5 56.72 -20.36 39.97
C GLY A 5 56.10 -19.96 38.64
N THR A 6 56.77 -19.05 38.09
CA THR A 6 56.77 -18.56 36.72
C THR A 6 57.20 -19.66 35.74
N VAL A 7 56.48 -19.87 34.67
CA VAL A 7 57.01 -20.37 33.38
C VAL A 7 56.33 -19.63 32.26
N ALA A 8 56.92 -18.65 31.79
CA ALA A 8 57.58 -18.35 30.53
C ALA A 8 56.94 -19.03 29.32
N GLU A 9 56.34 -18.17 28.49
CA GLU A 9 56.66 -17.94 27.08
C GLU A 9 57.00 -19.19 26.26
N ARG A 10 56.16 -19.48 25.33
CA ARG A 10 56.64 -19.64 23.94
C ARG A 10 55.55 -19.26 22.99
N GLY A 11 55.74 -18.11 22.33
CA GLY A 11 55.03 -17.68 21.19
C GLY A 11 55.19 -18.71 20.06
N TRP A 12 54.09 -19.06 19.49
CA TRP A 12 54.06 -19.68 18.19
C TRP A 12 53.38 -18.70 17.23
N PHE A 13 54.21 -17.90 16.55
CA PHE A 13 53.80 -17.17 15.35
C PHE A 13 54.10 -18.05 14.15
N PRO A 14 53.15 -18.43 13.34
CA PRO A 14 53.43 -18.95 12.01
C PRO A 14 53.78 -17.74 11.13
N PRO A 15 54.92 -17.80 10.43
CA PRO A 15 55.21 -16.83 9.37
C PRO A 15 54.53 -17.33 8.11
N ASP A 16 53.47 -16.75 7.69
CA ASP A 16 53.18 -16.63 6.28
C ASP A 16 51.91 -15.80 6.12
N GLY A 17 52.13 -14.60 5.58
CA GLY A 17 51.09 -13.66 5.26
C GLY A 17 50.27 -14.14 4.08
N HIS A 18 49.10 -14.62 4.35
CA HIS A 18 48.02 -14.56 3.40
C HIS A 18 46.90 -13.72 4.02
N ARG A 19 46.91 -12.45 3.68
CA ARG A 19 45.71 -11.63 3.80
C ARG A 19 44.68 -12.23 2.85
N CYS A 20 43.87 -13.13 3.35
CA CYS A 20 42.57 -13.32 2.79
C CYS A 20 41.82 -12.01 2.99
N ALA A 21 41.74 -11.22 1.95
CA ALA A 21 40.75 -10.19 1.85
C ALA A 21 39.40 -10.90 1.79
N ASP A 22 38.79 -11.09 2.98
CA ASP A 22 37.38 -11.40 3.06
C ASP A 22 36.63 -10.19 2.53
N THR A 23 36.51 -10.17 1.19
CA THR A 23 35.47 -9.39 0.53
C THR A 23 34.16 -10.06 0.91
N VAL A 24 33.63 -9.65 2.06
CA VAL A 24 32.25 -9.92 2.39
C VAL A 24 31.43 -9.31 1.26
N PRO A 25 30.74 -10.10 0.41
CA PRO A 25 29.83 -9.48 -0.53
C PRO A 25 28.81 -8.71 0.33
N SER A 26 28.80 -7.42 0.17
CA SER A 26 27.73 -6.58 0.68
C SER A 26 26.45 -7.11 0.04
N VAL A 27 25.77 -7.97 0.76
CA VAL A 27 24.41 -8.35 0.43
C VAL A 27 23.61 -7.09 0.67
N SER A 28 23.49 -6.29 -0.39
CA SER A 28 22.46 -5.27 -0.44
C SER A 28 21.17 -6.02 -0.17
N SER A 29 20.67 -5.88 1.06
CA SER A 29 19.34 -6.34 1.40
C SER A 29 18.43 -5.75 0.32
N PRO A 30 17.64 -6.56 -0.41
CA PRO A 30 16.65 -5.97 -1.29
C PRO A 30 15.82 -5.05 -0.39
N GLU A 31 15.84 -3.76 -0.70
CA GLU A 31 14.88 -2.83 -0.12
C GLU A 31 13.53 -3.51 -0.29
N VAL A 32 12.97 -3.94 0.84
CA VAL A 32 11.59 -4.42 0.86
C VAL A 32 10.79 -3.19 0.50
N SER A 33 10.53 -3.02 -0.80
CA SER A 33 9.68 -1.96 -1.31
C SER A 33 8.42 -2.02 -0.49
N ALA A 34 8.20 -1.01 0.36
CA ALA A 34 7.10 -1.01 1.32
C ALA A 34 5.80 -1.31 0.57
N ALA A 35 5.07 -2.31 1.03
CA ALA A 35 3.83 -2.73 0.38
C ALA A 35 2.88 -1.53 0.31
N THR A 36 2.25 -1.34 -0.84
CA THR A 36 1.23 -0.31 -1.02
C THR A 36 -0.03 -0.69 -0.24
N THR A 37 -0.47 0.16 0.66
CA THR A 37 -1.68 -0.10 1.46
C THR A 37 -2.91 0.45 0.75
N VAL A 38 -3.83 -0.43 0.41
CA VAL A 38 -5.11 -0.10 -0.24
C VAL A 38 -6.25 -0.39 0.73
N LEU A 39 -6.94 0.65 1.16
CA LEU A 39 -8.16 0.53 1.97
C LEU A 39 -9.35 0.21 1.06
N VAL A 40 -10.15 -0.78 1.44
CA VAL A 40 -11.37 -1.17 0.71
C VAL A 40 -12.56 -1.10 1.66
N PHE A 41 -13.49 -0.21 1.34
CA PHE A 41 -14.70 0.01 2.13
C PHE A 41 -15.96 -0.49 1.41
N SER A 42 -16.69 -1.35 2.07
CA SER A 42 -18.09 -1.67 1.80
C SER A 42 -18.70 -2.34 3.04
N HIS A 43 -19.94 -2.04 3.36
CA HIS A 43 -20.69 -2.76 4.42
C HIS A 43 -20.93 -4.23 4.05
N ARG A 44 -20.78 -4.60 2.77
CA ARG A 44 -20.98 -5.94 2.24
C ARG A 44 -19.64 -6.65 2.04
N PRO A 45 -19.39 -7.76 2.75
CA PRO A 45 -18.13 -8.51 2.62
C PRO A 45 -17.88 -9.02 1.21
N GLU A 46 -18.92 -9.49 0.51
CA GLU A 46 -18.83 -9.99 -0.86
C GLU A 46 -18.38 -8.94 -1.87
N VAL A 47 -18.70 -7.68 -1.62
CA VAL A 47 -18.22 -6.56 -2.48
C VAL A 47 -16.75 -6.27 -2.23
N ARG A 48 -16.31 -6.30 -0.97
CA ARG A 48 -14.89 -6.13 -0.65
C ARG A 48 -14.05 -7.25 -1.27
N GLU A 49 -14.50 -8.49 -1.13
CA GLU A 49 -13.87 -9.66 -1.74
C GLU A 49 -13.79 -9.52 -3.27
N ALA A 50 -14.88 -9.13 -3.93
CA ALA A 50 -14.91 -8.93 -5.38
C ALA A 50 -13.91 -7.86 -5.83
N ILE A 51 -13.78 -6.75 -5.08
CA ILE A 51 -12.81 -5.69 -5.36
C ILE A 51 -11.38 -6.20 -5.20
N THR A 52 -11.07 -6.85 -4.08
CA THR A 52 -9.71 -7.34 -3.79
C THR A 52 -9.28 -8.44 -4.76
N MET A 53 -10.20 -9.32 -5.17
CA MET A 53 -9.94 -10.35 -6.17
C MET A 53 -9.72 -9.77 -7.57
N ALA A 54 -10.51 -8.78 -7.98
CA ALA A 54 -10.37 -8.15 -9.28
C ALA A 54 -9.04 -7.40 -9.44
N ILE A 55 -8.56 -6.73 -8.39
CA ILE A 55 -7.31 -5.99 -8.41
C ILE A 55 -6.09 -6.91 -8.24
N GLY A 56 -6.23 -7.92 -7.39
CA GLY A 56 -5.13 -8.82 -7.04
C GLY A 56 -4.01 -8.14 -6.23
N ARG A 57 -3.07 -8.93 -5.76
CA ARG A 57 -1.98 -8.43 -4.91
C ARG A 57 -0.88 -7.67 -5.67
N ARG A 58 -0.92 -7.64 -6.99
CA ARG A 58 0.05 -6.94 -7.83
C ARG A 58 -0.64 -6.42 -9.09
N PRO A 59 -1.24 -5.23 -9.04
CA PRO A 59 -2.02 -4.69 -10.15
C PRO A 59 -1.17 -4.42 -11.39
N ALA A 60 0.14 -4.19 -11.23
CA ALA A 60 1.08 -4.06 -12.35
C ALA A 60 2.48 -4.54 -11.96
N PRO A 61 3.30 -5.00 -12.93
CA PRO A 61 4.66 -5.52 -12.66
C PRO A 61 5.62 -4.47 -12.09
N ASP A 62 5.42 -3.21 -12.44
CA ASP A 62 6.22 -2.05 -12.02
C ASP A 62 5.84 -1.51 -10.64
N LEU A 63 4.74 -2.00 -10.06
CA LEU A 63 4.26 -1.57 -8.76
C LEU A 63 4.60 -2.59 -7.66
N PRO A 64 4.78 -2.13 -6.41
CA PRO A 64 4.93 -3.03 -5.28
C PRO A 64 3.66 -3.85 -5.05
N ARG A 65 3.81 -4.85 -4.19
CA ARG A 65 2.65 -5.63 -3.77
C ARG A 65 1.67 -4.76 -2.98
N VAL A 66 0.39 -5.02 -3.19
CA VAL A 66 -0.71 -4.38 -2.48
C VAL A 66 -1.05 -5.19 -1.23
N ARG A 67 -1.22 -4.47 -0.13
CA ARG A 67 -1.81 -4.96 1.11
C ARG A 67 -3.19 -4.33 1.24
N PHE A 68 -4.22 -5.15 1.23
CA PHE A 68 -5.58 -4.68 1.43
C PHE A 68 -5.92 -4.53 2.91
N VAL A 69 -6.59 -3.43 3.26
CA VAL A 69 -7.21 -3.18 4.55
C VAL A 69 -8.71 -3.07 4.31
N GLU A 70 -9.44 -4.11 4.67
CA GLU A 70 -10.88 -4.18 4.45
C GLU A 70 -11.63 -3.65 5.66
N VAL A 71 -12.54 -2.72 5.43
CA VAL A 71 -13.35 -2.09 6.47
C VAL A 71 -14.82 -2.10 6.11
N GLY A 72 -15.68 -2.34 7.10
CA GLY A 72 -17.13 -2.45 6.92
C GLY A 72 -17.91 -1.21 7.34
N GLY A 73 -17.30 -0.30 8.11
CA GLY A 73 -17.92 0.87 8.68
C GLY A 73 -17.24 2.17 8.31
N VAL A 74 -18.00 3.26 8.24
CA VAL A 74 -17.47 4.61 7.98
C VAL A 74 -16.50 5.05 9.07
N ALA A 75 -16.79 4.73 10.34
CA ALA A 75 -15.92 5.06 11.45
C ALA A 75 -14.52 4.43 11.32
N ASP A 76 -14.48 3.19 10.80
CA ASP A 76 -13.21 2.48 10.55
C ASP A 76 -12.43 3.11 9.39
N VAL A 77 -13.14 3.62 8.36
CA VAL A 77 -12.51 4.37 7.27
C VAL A 77 -11.85 5.64 7.82
N LEU A 78 -12.59 6.44 8.58
CA LEU A 78 -12.08 7.68 9.16
C LEU A 78 -10.88 7.40 10.06
N ALA A 79 -10.98 6.42 10.95
CA ALA A 79 -9.88 6.03 11.83
C ALA A 79 -8.62 5.57 11.05
N ALA A 80 -8.79 4.81 9.97
CA ALA A 80 -7.67 4.36 9.13
C ALA A 80 -7.02 5.51 8.35
N MET A 81 -7.83 6.47 7.87
CA MET A 81 -7.34 7.65 7.16
C MET A 81 -6.60 8.60 8.12
N ASP A 82 -7.12 8.83 9.32
CA ASP A 82 -6.50 9.67 10.35
C ASP A 82 -5.18 9.06 10.88
N ALA A 83 -5.11 7.74 10.99
CA ALA A 83 -3.90 7.04 11.38
C ALA A 83 -2.78 7.15 10.33
N GLY A 84 -3.12 7.48 9.09
CA GLY A 84 -2.19 7.56 7.97
C GLY A 84 -1.71 6.20 7.46
N GLY A 85 -0.85 6.23 6.43
CA GLY A 85 -0.28 5.02 5.85
C GLY A 85 -1.21 4.29 4.86
N VAL A 86 -2.31 4.92 4.46
CA VAL A 86 -3.16 4.50 3.34
C VAL A 86 -2.66 5.19 2.07
N ASP A 87 -2.28 4.41 1.07
CA ASP A 87 -1.79 4.93 -0.22
C ASP A 87 -2.91 5.12 -1.24
N LEU A 88 -4.02 4.42 -1.07
CA LEU A 88 -5.19 4.47 -1.93
C LEU A 88 -6.42 3.99 -1.14
N ALA A 89 -7.56 4.66 -1.31
CA ALA A 89 -8.84 4.20 -0.79
C ALA A 89 -9.80 3.81 -1.94
N ILE A 90 -10.48 2.69 -1.80
CA ILE A 90 -11.53 2.24 -2.72
C ILE A 90 -12.83 2.16 -1.93
N LEU A 91 -13.80 2.97 -2.32
CA LEU A 91 -15.06 3.13 -1.60
C LEU A 91 -16.23 2.61 -2.44
N ASP A 92 -17.03 1.72 -1.87
CA ASP A 92 -18.27 1.25 -2.51
C ASP A 92 -19.31 2.37 -2.52
N GLY A 93 -19.67 2.87 -3.70
CA GLY A 93 -20.68 3.92 -3.88
C GLY A 93 -22.06 3.55 -3.38
N GLU A 94 -22.37 2.26 -3.30
CA GLU A 94 -23.64 1.70 -2.84
C GLU A 94 -23.63 1.33 -1.33
N ALA A 95 -22.56 1.66 -0.61
CA ALA A 95 -22.46 1.36 0.81
C ALA A 95 -23.54 2.09 1.63
N GLN A 96 -24.01 1.46 2.68
CA GLN A 96 -25.03 2.03 3.57
C GLN A 96 -24.49 2.07 5.03
N PRO A 97 -24.94 3.02 5.84
CA PRO A 97 -25.93 4.09 5.59
C PRO A 97 -25.36 5.26 4.78
N THR A 98 -24.04 5.42 4.70
CA THR A 98 -23.37 6.49 3.94
C THR A 98 -22.71 5.91 2.71
N GLY A 99 -23.12 6.34 1.52
CA GLY A 99 -22.52 5.92 0.27
C GLY A 99 -21.07 6.36 0.15
N GLY A 100 -20.23 5.55 -0.52
CA GLY A 100 -18.83 5.85 -0.75
C GLY A 100 -18.60 7.18 -1.45
N MET A 101 -19.54 7.67 -2.24
CA MET A 101 -19.44 8.98 -2.91
C MET A 101 -19.50 10.15 -1.92
N GLY A 102 -20.44 10.14 -0.98
CA GLY A 102 -20.52 11.15 0.08
C GLY A 102 -19.29 11.12 0.98
N LEU A 103 -18.84 9.91 1.34
CA LEU A 103 -17.65 9.71 2.13
C LEU A 103 -16.38 10.19 1.39
N SER A 104 -16.25 9.92 0.08
CA SER A 104 -15.15 10.42 -0.73
C SER A 104 -15.05 11.94 -0.69
N ARG A 105 -16.19 12.61 -0.87
CA ARG A 105 -16.24 14.07 -0.79
C ARG A 105 -15.83 14.59 0.58
N GLN A 106 -16.36 14.01 1.64
CA GLN A 106 -16.04 14.38 3.02
C GLN A 106 -14.52 14.24 3.26
N LEU A 107 -13.92 13.11 2.92
CA LEU A 107 -12.49 12.89 3.09
C LEU A 107 -11.63 13.89 2.31
N LYS A 108 -12.02 14.22 1.07
CA LYS A 108 -11.31 15.21 0.24
C LYS A 108 -11.44 16.63 0.78
N ASP A 109 -12.56 16.98 1.40
CA ASP A 109 -12.78 18.30 1.99
C ASP A 109 -12.11 18.46 3.36
N GLU A 110 -12.00 17.37 4.15
CA GLU A 110 -11.47 17.41 5.53
C GLU A 110 -9.96 17.13 5.62
N ILE A 111 -9.40 16.31 4.73
CA ILE A 111 -7.99 15.87 4.78
C ILE A 111 -7.17 16.60 3.73
N THR A 112 -6.24 17.46 4.15
CA THR A 112 -5.41 18.27 3.25
C THR A 112 -4.57 17.44 2.28
N ASP A 113 -3.92 16.38 2.79
CA ASP A 113 -3.11 15.44 1.99
C ASP A 113 -3.86 14.11 1.81
N CYS A 114 -5.14 14.20 1.42
CA CYS A 114 -5.97 13.03 1.23
C CYS A 114 -5.38 12.10 0.16
N PRO A 115 -5.18 10.81 0.47
CA PRO A 115 -4.74 9.86 -0.55
C PRO A 115 -5.78 9.78 -1.67
N PRO A 116 -5.37 9.29 -2.85
CA PRO A 116 -6.30 9.11 -3.95
C PRO A 116 -7.45 8.19 -3.57
N ILE A 117 -8.64 8.52 -4.09
CA ILE A 117 -9.86 7.76 -3.82
C ILE A 117 -10.44 7.26 -5.13
N ILE A 118 -10.75 5.96 -5.17
CA ILE A 118 -11.53 5.34 -6.24
C ILE A 118 -12.91 5.02 -5.70
N VAL A 119 -13.96 5.36 -6.45
CA VAL A 119 -15.33 4.98 -6.10
C VAL A 119 -15.80 3.86 -7.01
N ALA A 120 -16.34 2.78 -6.42
CA ALA A 120 -16.97 1.70 -7.15
C ALA A 120 -18.46 1.97 -7.29
N VAL A 121 -18.97 1.98 -8.53
CA VAL A 121 -20.38 2.24 -8.87
C VAL A 121 -20.99 1.10 -9.64
N ARG A 122 -22.30 0.95 -9.60
CA ARG A 122 -23.02 -0.10 -10.34
C ARG A 122 -23.30 0.26 -11.79
N ARG A 123 -23.51 1.54 -12.08
CA ARG A 123 -23.91 2.02 -13.38
C ARG A 123 -22.85 2.91 -13.99
N ARG A 124 -22.62 2.77 -15.29
CA ARG A 124 -21.73 3.67 -16.04
C ARG A 124 -22.24 5.11 -16.04
N ASP A 125 -23.54 5.29 -15.98
CA ASP A 125 -24.18 6.61 -15.95
C ASP A 125 -23.91 7.37 -14.64
N ASP A 126 -23.55 6.65 -13.56
CA ASP A 126 -23.23 7.25 -12.27
C ASP A 126 -21.80 7.86 -12.22
N ARG A 127 -21.04 7.79 -13.31
CA ARG A 127 -19.68 8.34 -13.38
C ARG A 127 -19.60 9.84 -13.11
N TRP A 128 -20.63 10.59 -13.46
CA TRP A 128 -20.69 12.03 -13.18
C TRP A 128 -20.77 12.30 -11.66
N LEU A 129 -21.41 11.42 -10.91
CA LEU A 129 -21.46 11.48 -9.45
C LEU A 129 -20.07 11.30 -8.81
N ALA A 130 -19.21 10.52 -9.46
CA ALA A 130 -17.83 10.38 -9.01
C ALA A 130 -17.04 11.68 -9.17
N THR A 131 -17.30 12.45 -10.24
CA THR A 131 -16.73 13.81 -10.37
C THR A 131 -17.21 14.72 -9.24
N TRP A 132 -18.50 14.66 -8.90
CA TRP A 132 -19.05 15.40 -7.77
C TRP A 132 -18.42 14.99 -6.43
N SER A 133 -18.11 13.72 -6.26
CA SER A 133 -17.48 13.17 -5.04
C SER A 133 -15.97 13.44 -4.95
N GLN A 134 -15.37 14.11 -5.93
CA GLN A 134 -13.94 14.38 -6.05
C GLN A 134 -13.07 13.10 -6.10
N ALA A 135 -13.66 11.98 -6.56
CA ALA A 135 -12.93 10.73 -6.71
C ALA A 135 -11.91 10.82 -7.87
N ASP A 136 -10.74 10.25 -7.66
CA ASP A 136 -9.64 10.27 -8.63
C ASP A 136 -9.84 9.28 -9.79
N ALA A 137 -10.65 8.25 -9.58
CA ALA A 137 -11.08 7.30 -10.60
C ALA A 137 -12.36 6.57 -10.18
N VAL A 138 -12.93 5.82 -11.13
CA VAL A 138 -14.19 5.08 -10.96
C VAL A 138 -14.01 3.65 -11.42
N LEU A 139 -14.46 2.71 -10.62
CA LEU A 139 -14.66 1.31 -11.00
C LEU A 139 -16.16 1.06 -11.22
N VAL A 140 -16.52 0.28 -12.23
CA VAL A 140 -17.92 -0.03 -12.55
C VAL A 140 -18.16 -1.52 -12.38
N HIS A 141 -19.15 -1.88 -11.58
CA HIS A 141 -19.58 -3.27 -11.45
C HIS A 141 -20.38 -3.77 -12.67
N PRO A 142 -20.25 -5.05 -13.06
CA PRO A 142 -19.33 -6.05 -12.52
C PRO A 142 -17.89 -5.68 -12.84
N LEU A 143 -16.98 -5.92 -11.88
CA LEU A 143 -15.56 -5.56 -12.05
C LEU A 143 -14.89 -6.51 -13.04
N ASP A 144 -14.38 -5.95 -14.13
CA ASP A 144 -13.45 -6.66 -15.00
C ASP A 144 -12.04 -6.59 -14.40
N PRO A 145 -11.36 -7.74 -14.13
CA PRO A 145 -10.09 -7.76 -13.44
C PRO A 145 -8.99 -6.94 -14.15
N LEU A 146 -8.95 -6.97 -15.47
CA LEU A 146 -7.94 -6.24 -16.24
C LEU A 146 -8.14 -4.72 -16.08
N THR A 147 -9.36 -4.25 -16.33
CA THR A 147 -9.70 -2.83 -16.19
C THR A 147 -9.55 -2.32 -14.75
N ALA A 148 -9.91 -3.15 -13.76
CA ALA A 148 -9.77 -2.80 -12.35
C ALA A 148 -8.30 -2.68 -11.94
N ALA A 149 -7.47 -3.63 -12.31
CA ALA A 149 -6.04 -3.60 -12.03
C ALA A 149 -5.35 -2.42 -12.73
N GLU A 150 -5.65 -2.16 -14.00
CA GLU A 150 -5.12 -1.01 -14.76
C GLU A 150 -5.52 0.32 -14.12
N THR A 151 -6.80 0.48 -13.74
CA THR A 151 -7.29 1.71 -13.10
C THR A 151 -6.54 1.97 -11.79
N VAL A 152 -6.38 0.97 -10.95
CA VAL A 152 -5.63 1.08 -9.69
C VAL A 152 -4.16 1.39 -9.95
N ALA A 153 -3.54 0.71 -10.92
CA ALA A 153 -2.16 0.94 -11.28
C ALA A 153 -1.92 2.38 -11.75
N ASP A 154 -2.80 2.91 -12.58
CA ASP A 154 -2.70 4.28 -13.10
C ASP A 154 -2.85 5.33 -12.01
N VAL A 155 -3.75 5.12 -11.05
CA VAL A 155 -3.90 6.02 -9.91
C VAL A 155 -2.63 6.00 -9.05
N LEU A 156 -2.11 4.82 -8.72
CA LEU A 156 -0.89 4.67 -7.91
C LEU A 156 0.35 5.25 -8.60
N ARG A 157 0.47 5.14 -9.92
CA ARG A 157 1.58 5.75 -10.70
C ARG A 157 1.54 7.26 -10.63
N ARG A 158 0.35 7.86 -10.80
CA ARG A 158 0.18 9.32 -10.71
C ARG A 158 0.58 9.85 -9.35
N THR A 159 0.17 9.20 -8.29
CA THR A 159 0.52 9.61 -6.91
C THR A 159 2.02 9.52 -6.66
N ARG A 160 2.68 8.46 -7.12
CA ARG A 160 4.14 8.30 -6.99
C ARG A 160 4.95 9.26 -7.84
N GLY A 161 4.42 9.65 -9.00
CA GLY A 161 5.04 10.61 -9.91
C GLY A 161 4.90 12.06 -9.44
N GLY A 162 4.29 12.34 -8.29
CA GLY A 162 4.08 13.70 -7.80
C GLY A 162 3.14 14.54 -8.66
N LEU A 163 2.38 13.92 -9.57
CA LEU A 163 1.36 14.61 -10.35
C LEU A 163 0.10 14.76 -9.49
N PRO A 164 -0.41 15.99 -9.30
CA PRO A 164 -1.65 16.19 -8.57
C PRO A 164 -2.78 15.39 -9.24
N ALA A 165 -3.62 14.78 -8.42
CA ALA A 165 -4.84 14.18 -8.88
C ALA A 165 -5.63 15.24 -9.67
N ARG A 166 -6.09 14.91 -10.86
CA ARG A 166 -6.92 15.83 -11.64
C ARG A 166 -8.26 15.97 -10.93
N GLY A 167 -8.49 17.13 -10.36
CA GLY A 167 -9.83 17.58 -10.01
C GLY A 167 -10.73 17.73 -11.22
#